data_328faef5601e1240ea3fe74d88400c27
#
_entry.id   328faef5601e1240ea3fe74d88400c27
#
_cell.length_a   1.000
_cell.length_b   1.000
_cell.length_c   1.000
_cell.angle_alpha   90.00
_cell.angle_beta   90.00
_cell.angle_gamma   90.00
#
_symmetry.space_group_name_H-M   'P 1'
#
loop_
_entity.id
_entity.type
_entity.pdbx_description
1 polymer ?
#
loop_
_entity_poly.entity_id
_entity_poly.type
_entity_poly.pdbx_seq_one_letter_code
_entity_poly.pdbx_strand_id
1 'polypeptide(L)'
;MILLEVKKLRRMRMGLLIFAIMAAVILMSVAQILGKASGIGFVELLTMVGMVQALLSPIFVSLVATRLVEIEHEGNGWQVAGIAGIPRGKLCTTKAILTGIITTVIVAIEFAAIIGIGFLRLGSVDFEATYWLGYAVCLMVVNVSLGLLHVILAAYVDNQLVNLGVGVLGAFVAVFSLLLPGVVVRFIPWGYYAVSMHATFTPTGPKYIMPNYFWIIGFCVVSMAVFGMGVYKLNRMER
;
A
#
# COMPACT_ATOMS: atom_id res chain seq x y z
N MET A 1 -20.55 12.60 2.22
CA MET A 1 -20.09 11.62 1.20
C MET A 1 -19.23 10.52 1.85
N ILE A 2 -18.14 10.83 2.50
CA ILE A 2 -17.24 9.84 3.15
C ILE A 2 -18.00 8.92 4.12
N LEU A 3 -18.88 9.43 4.98
CA LEU A 3 -19.66 8.62 5.92
C LEU A 3 -20.59 7.60 5.25
N LEU A 4 -21.12 7.93 4.07
CA LEU A 4 -21.95 7.00 3.28
C LEU A 4 -21.09 5.87 2.71
N GLU A 5 -19.90 6.20 2.20
CA GLU A 5 -18.96 5.21 1.69
C GLU A 5 -18.46 4.27 2.79
N VAL A 6 -18.17 4.78 3.99
CA VAL A 6 -17.81 3.94 5.15
C VAL A 6 -18.94 2.96 5.53
N LYS A 7 -20.22 3.39 5.46
CA LYS A 7 -21.35 2.50 5.70
C LYS A 7 -21.45 1.39 4.64
N LYS A 8 -21.15 1.70 3.37
CA LYS A 8 -21.09 0.69 2.29
C LYS A 8 -20.01 -0.37 2.58
N LEU A 9 -18.80 0.05 3.02
CA LEU A 9 -17.70 -0.86 3.38
C LEU A 9 -18.09 -1.88 4.45
N ARG A 10 -18.82 -1.46 5.48
CA ARG A 10 -19.28 -2.35 6.56
C ARG A 10 -20.18 -3.47 6.03
N ARG A 11 -21.00 -3.20 5.02
CA ARG A 11 -21.92 -4.18 4.42
C ARG A 11 -21.20 -5.23 3.58
N MET A 12 -20.03 -4.93 3.05
CA MET A 12 -19.25 -5.80 2.16
C MET A 12 -18.34 -6.81 2.87
N ARG A 13 -18.35 -6.89 4.20
CA ARG A 13 -17.42 -7.73 4.98
C ARG A 13 -15.93 -7.44 4.71
N MET A 14 -15.61 -6.24 4.18
CA MET A 14 -14.22 -5.85 3.92
C MET A 14 -13.34 -5.92 5.16
N GLY A 15 -13.90 -5.69 6.36
CA GLY A 15 -13.17 -5.79 7.61
C GLY A 15 -12.47 -7.13 7.80
N LEU A 16 -13.10 -8.24 7.41
CA LEU A 16 -12.50 -9.58 7.51
C LEU A 16 -11.28 -9.72 6.59
N LEU A 17 -11.37 -9.25 5.34
CA LEU A 17 -10.27 -9.32 4.37
C LEU A 17 -9.09 -8.43 4.80
N ILE A 18 -9.38 -7.21 5.25
CA ILE A 18 -8.38 -6.29 5.78
C ILE A 18 -7.68 -6.93 6.99
N PHE A 19 -8.45 -7.49 7.92
CA PHE A 19 -7.90 -8.17 9.10
C PHE A 19 -7.04 -9.37 8.73
N ALA A 20 -7.47 -10.18 7.77
CA ALA A 20 -6.71 -11.36 7.32
C ALA A 20 -5.36 -10.96 6.72
N ILE A 21 -5.31 -9.94 5.86
CA ILE A 21 -4.06 -9.47 5.26
C ILE A 21 -3.15 -8.83 6.30
N MET A 22 -3.70 -7.97 7.17
CA MET A 22 -2.95 -7.37 8.28
C MET A 22 -2.35 -8.46 9.21
N ALA A 23 -3.14 -9.46 9.57
CA ALA A 23 -2.66 -10.58 10.37
C ALA A 23 -1.56 -11.36 9.64
N ALA A 24 -1.70 -11.58 8.33
CA ALA A 24 -0.66 -12.23 7.52
C ALA A 24 0.65 -11.42 7.52
N VAL A 25 0.59 -10.11 7.32
CA VAL A 25 1.76 -9.22 7.37
C VAL A 25 2.45 -9.32 8.73
N ILE A 26 1.71 -9.17 9.82
CA ILE A 26 2.26 -9.24 11.18
C ILE A 26 2.88 -10.62 11.43
N LEU A 27 2.13 -11.70 11.19
CA LEU A 27 2.61 -13.08 11.43
C LEU A 27 3.84 -13.42 10.61
N MET A 28 3.86 -13.10 9.31
CA MET A 28 5.01 -13.36 8.45
C MET A 28 6.24 -12.55 8.88
N SER A 29 6.05 -11.28 9.29
CA SER A 29 7.14 -10.42 9.75
C SER A 29 7.75 -10.91 11.05
N VAL A 30 6.93 -11.38 12.01
CA VAL A 30 7.41 -11.82 13.34
C VAL A 30 7.74 -13.31 13.40
N ALA A 31 7.32 -14.13 12.45
CA ALA A 31 7.54 -15.58 12.45
C ALA A 31 9.02 -15.95 12.61
N GLN A 32 9.91 -15.17 12.03
CA GLN A 32 11.35 -15.39 12.10
C GLN A 32 11.92 -15.10 13.49
N ILE A 33 11.38 -14.12 14.23
CA ILE A 33 11.78 -13.85 15.60
C ILE A 33 11.27 -14.94 16.53
N LEU A 34 10.10 -15.52 16.22
CA LEU A 34 9.52 -16.59 17.01
C LEU A 34 10.24 -17.93 16.81
N GLY A 35 10.82 -18.16 15.62
CA GLY A 35 11.47 -19.43 15.24
C GLY A 35 12.97 -19.52 15.55
N LYS A 36 13.67 -18.40 15.77
CA LYS A 36 15.12 -18.39 16.05
C LYS A 36 15.40 -17.99 17.48
N ALA A 37 16.15 -18.83 18.17
CA ALA A 37 16.43 -18.69 19.61
C ALA A 37 17.44 -17.58 19.96
N SER A 38 18.25 -17.05 19.03
CA SER A 38 19.25 -16.01 19.30
C SER A 38 19.79 -15.34 18.03
N GLY A 39 20.12 -14.05 18.10
CA GLY A 39 20.94 -13.35 17.10
C GLY A 39 20.16 -12.56 16.03
N ILE A 40 18.86 -12.33 16.18
CA ILE A 40 18.11 -11.38 15.34
C ILE A 40 18.01 -10.05 16.08
N GLY A 41 18.35 -8.95 15.39
CA GLY A 41 18.17 -7.57 15.86
C GLY A 41 17.01 -6.86 15.16
N PHE A 42 16.77 -5.62 15.57
CA PHE A 42 15.73 -4.77 14.94
C PHE A 42 16.04 -4.41 13.48
N VAL A 43 17.32 -4.45 13.08
CA VAL A 43 17.72 -4.22 11.67
C VAL A 43 17.26 -5.37 10.77
N GLU A 44 17.49 -6.62 11.20
CA GLU A 44 16.98 -7.79 10.48
C GLU A 44 15.46 -7.78 10.41
N LEU A 45 14.82 -7.51 11.55
CA LEU A 45 13.35 -7.42 11.60
C LEU A 45 12.83 -6.39 10.61
N LEU A 46 13.41 -5.18 10.54
CA LEU A 46 13.01 -4.15 9.60
C LEU A 46 13.21 -4.59 8.14
N THR A 47 14.32 -5.27 7.85
CA THR A 47 14.58 -5.82 6.50
C THR A 47 13.52 -6.85 6.12
N MET A 48 13.16 -7.75 7.04
CA MET A 48 12.11 -8.76 6.82
C MET A 48 10.73 -8.11 6.61
N VAL A 49 10.39 -7.12 7.43
CA VAL A 49 9.16 -6.31 7.24
C VAL A 49 9.14 -5.72 5.83
N GLY A 50 10.27 -5.18 5.35
CA GLY A 50 10.38 -4.66 3.99
C GLY A 50 10.06 -5.68 2.90
N MET A 51 10.57 -6.91 3.03
CA MET A 51 10.29 -7.99 2.08
C MET A 51 8.81 -8.42 2.11
N VAL A 52 8.25 -8.57 3.31
CA VAL A 52 6.83 -8.94 3.48
C VAL A 52 5.91 -7.85 2.93
N GLN A 53 6.23 -6.58 3.17
CA GLN A 53 5.47 -5.45 2.65
C GLN A 53 5.57 -5.37 1.12
N ALA A 54 6.72 -5.63 0.51
CA ALA A 54 6.86 -5.69 -0.95
C ALA A 54 5.97 -6.78 -1.57
N LEU A 55 5.77 -7.90 -0.87
CA LEU A 55 4.91 -8.99 -1.34
C LEU A 55 3.42 -8.70 -1.12
N LEU A 56 3.02 -8.26 0.06
CA LEU A 56 1.61 -8.20 0.46
C LEU A 56 0.95 -6.83 0.22
N SER A 57 1.68 -5.72 0.35
CA SER A 57 1.09 -4.38 0.21
C SER A 57 0.52 -4.09 -1.18
N PRO A 58 1.15 -4.47 -2.32
CA PRO A 58 0.54 -4.25 -3.63
C PRO A 58 -0.80 -4.95 -3.79
N ILE A 59 -0.91 -6.19 -3.28
CA ILE A 59 -2.15 -6.97 -3.30
C ILE A 59 -3.19 -6.29 -2.41
N PHE A 60 -2.79 -5.86 -1.21
CA PHE A 60 -3.67 -5.18 -0.28
C PHE A 60 -4.23 -3.87 -0.85
N VAL A 61 -3.36 -3.01 -1.40
CA VAL A 61 -3.75 -1.72 -1.98
C VAL A 61 -4.72 -1.91 -3.16
N SER A 62 -4.39 -2.85 -4.07
CA SER A 62 -5.26 -3.17 -5.20
C SER A 62 -6.61 -3.71 -4.77
N LEU A 63 -6.64 -4.60 -3.76
CA LEU A 63 -7.87 -5.16 -3.20
C LEU A 63 -8.77 -4.07 -2.60
N VAL A 64 -8.21 -3.17 -1.78
CA VAL A 64 -8.97 -2.07 -1.17
C VAL A 64 -9.53 -1.14 -2.26
N ALA A 65 -8.71 -0.73 -3.23
CA ALA A 65 -9.12 0.12 -4.33
C ALA A 65 -10.22 -0.54 -5.18
N THR A 66 -10.04 -1.82 -5.54
CA THR A 66 -11.00 -2.60 -6.31
C THR A 66 -12.34 -2.66 -5.61
N ARG A 67 -12.38 -3.09 -4.36
CA ARG A 67 -13.62 -3.25 -3.59
C ARG A 67 -14.38 -1.94 -3.40
N LEU A 68 -13.66 -0.84 -3.21
CA LEU A 68 -14.29 0.48 -3.09
C LEU A 68 -14.96 0.93 -4.40
N VAL A 69 -14.40 0.58 -5.55
CA VAL A 69 -14.93 0.99 -6.87
C VAL A 69 -15.98 0.01 -7.39
N GLU A 70 -15.83 -1.29 -7.13
CA GLU A 70 -16.74 -2.38 -7.55
C GLU A 70 -18.21 -2.11 -7.23
N ILE A 71 -18.49 -1.53 -6.06
CA ILE A 71 -19.85 -1.16 -5.65
C ILE A 71 -20.55 -0.27 -6.67
N GLU A 72 -19.81 0.62 -7.33
CA GLU A 72 -20.38 1.57 -8.28
C GLU A 72 -20.60 0.91 -9.65
N HIS A 73 -19.85 -0.12 -9.99
CA HIS A 73 -20.08 -0.90 -11.21
C HIS A 73 -21.25 -1.87 -11.05
N GLU A 74 -21.30 -2.64 -9.97
CA GLU A 74 -22.35 -3.65 -9.72
C GLU A 74 -23.73 -3.02 -9.42
N GLY A 75 -23.77 -1.90 -8.70
CA GLY A 75 -25.00 -1.25 -8.23
C GLY A 75 -25.51 -0.12 -9.12
N ASN A 76 -25.03 0.04 -10.37
CA ASN A 76 -25.29 1.23 -11.21
C ASN A 76 -25.00 2.55 -10.46
N GLY A 77 -24.10 2.53 -9.50
CA GLY A 77 -23.78 3.67 -8.62
C GLY A 77 -23.33 4.90 -9.39
N TRP A 78 -22.59 4.70 -10.49
CA TRP A 78 -22.20 5.79 -11.39
C TRP A 78 -23.41 6.53 -11.97
N GLN A 79 -24.44 5.80 -12.41
CA GLN A 79 -25.67 6.40 -12.99
C GLN A 79 -26.49 7.10 -11.91
N VAL A 80 -26.67 6.45 -10.75
CA VAL A 80 -27.40 7.04 -9.61
C VAL A 80 -26.72 8.31 -9.13
N ALA A 81 -25.39 8.33 -9.04
CA ALA A 81 -24.64 9.53 -8.68
C ALA A 81 -24.82 10.65 -9.72
N GLY A 82 -24.79 10.31 -11.02
CA GLY A 82 -25.01 11.27 -12.11
C GLY A 82 -26.41 11.91 -12.05
N ILE A 83 -27.47 11.13 -11.81
CA ILE A 83 -28.85 11.63 -11.61
C ILE A 83 -28.91 12.56 -10.40
N ALA A 84 -28.15 12.27 -9.33
CA ALA A 84 -28.04 13.11 -8.14
C ALA A 84 -27.13 14.35 -8.34
N GLY A 85 -26.61 14.58 -9.54
CA GLY A 85 -25.71 15.70 -9.85
C GLY A 85 -24.29 15.56 -9.28
N ILE A 86 -23.87 14.34 -8.93
CA ILE A 86 -22.55 14.06 -8.41
C ILE A 86 -21.66 13.55 -9.55
N PRO A 87 -20.63 14.30 -10.00
CA PRO A 87 -19.77 13.87 -11.09
C PRO A 87 -18.92 12.66 -10.68
N ARG A 88 -18.65 11.76 -11.62
CA ARG A 88 -17.84 10.53 -11.42
C ARG A 88 -16.47 10.83 -10.81
N GLY A 89 -15.82 11.90 -11.26
CA GLY A 89 -14.53 12.28 -10.71
C GLY A 89 -14.57 12.62 -9.22
N LYS A 90 -15.66 13.25 -8.72
CA LYS A 90 -15.83 13.52 -7.29
C LYS A 90 -15.99 12.23 -6.49
N LEU A 91 -16.71 11.27 -7.03
CA LEU A 91 -16.89 9.94 -6.42
C LEU A 91 -15.56 9.18 -6.41
N CYS A 92 -14.85 9.18 -7.55
CA CYS A 92 -13.52 8.57 -7.67
C CYS A 92 -12.51 9.18 -6.67
N THR A 93 -12.48 10.50 -6.53
CA THR A 93 -11.62 11.19 -5.54
C THR A 93 -11.98 10.78 -4.11
N THR A 94 -13.25 10.65 -3.78
CA THR A 94 -13.67 10.19 -2.44
C THR A 94 -13.16 8.78 -2.16
N LYS A 95 -13.22 7.87 -3.15
CA LYS A 95 -12.70 6.50 -3.03
C LYS A 95 -11.19 6.46 -2.89
N ALA A 96 -10.48 7.33 -3.61
CA ALA A 96 -9.02 7.46 -3.48
C ALA A 96 -8.62 7.94 -2.07
N ILE A 97 -9.32 8.92 -1.51
CA ILE A 97 -9.10 9.39 -0.13
C ILE A 97 -9.35 8.24 0.86
N LEU A 98 -10.44 7.49 0.70
CA LEU A 98 -10.73 6.35 1.58
C LEU A 98 -9.68 5.25 1.48
N THR A 99 -9.23 4.91 0.26
CA THR A 99 -8.14 3.96 0.03
C THR A 99 -6.89 4.43 0.78
N GLY A 100 -6.52 5.70 0.65
CA GLY A 100 -5.37 6.28 1.34
C GLY A 100 -5.49 6.22 2.85
N ILE A 101 -6.66 6.57 3.42
CA ILE A 101 -6.90 6.50 4.87
C ILE A 101 -6.79 5.05 5.36
N ILE A 102 -7.46 4.10 4.70
CA ILE A 102 -7.46 2.69 5.10
C ILE A 102 -6.04 2.14 5.08
N THR A 103 -5.31 2.32 3.99
CA THR A 103 -3.94 1.79 3.85
C THR A 103 -2.98 2.43 4.86
N THR A 104 -3.09 3.73 5.11
CA THR A 104 -2.28 4.44 6.11
C THR A 104 -2.53 3.94 7.53
N VAL A 105 -3.81 3.79 7.91
CA VAL A 105 -4.18 3.30 9.25
C VAL A 105 -3.70 1.87 9.46
N ILE A 106 -3.83 1.00 8.44
CA ILE A 106 -3.38 -0.38 8.54
C ILE A 106 -1.85 -0.46 8.70
N VAL A 107 -1.08 0.27 7.90
CA VAL A 107 0.38 0.35 8.07
C VAL A 107 0.76 0.82 9.46
N ALA A 108 0.08 1.84 10.00
CA ALA A 108 0.35 2.32 11.35
C ALA A 108 0.11 1.22 12.42
N ILE A 109 -0.98 0.47 12.31
CA ILE A 109 -1.31 -0.64 13.22
C ILE A 109 -0.28 -1.78 13.08
N GLU A 110 0.08 -2.15 11.84
CA GLU A 110 1.09 -3.19 11.56
C GLU A 110 2.44 -2.84 12.20
N PHE A 111 2.93 -1.62 11.97
CA PHE A 111 4.19 -1.18 12.55
C PHE A 111 4.15 -1.11 14.07
N ALA A 112 3.07 -0.59 14.65
CA ALA A 112 2.90 -0.57 16.10
C ALA A 112 2.92 -1.99 16.70
N ALA A 113 2.22 -2.94 16.09
CA ALA A 113 2.19 -4.33 16.53
C ALA A 113 3.57 -5.01 16.38
N ILE A 114 4.22 -4.86 15.22
CA ILE A 114 5.53 -5.49 14.96
C ILE A 114 6.61 -4.92 15.88
N ILE A 115 6.65 -3.60 16.08
CA ILE A 115 7.58 -2.94 17.01
C ILE A 115 7.31 -3.42 18.44
N GLY A 116 6.05 -3.46 18.86
CA GLY A 116 5.66 -3.94 20.19
C GLY A 116 6.09 -5.39 20.45
N ILE A 117 5.86 -6.30 19.49
CA ILE A 117 6.33 -7.69 19.56
C ILE A 117 7.86 -7.74 19.53
N GLY A 118 8.50 -6.90 18.72
CA GLY A 118 9.96 -6.76 18.68
C GLY A 118 10.53 -6.43 20.05
N PHE A 119 10.02 -5.43 20.75
CA PHE A 119 10.48 -5.07 22.10
C PHE A 119 10.28 -6.19 23.11
N LEU A 120 9.18 -6.94 23.03
CA LEU A 120 8.92 -8.07 23.91
C LEU A 120 9.90 -9.25 23.71
N ARG A 121 10.44 -9.41 22.51
CA ARG A 121 11.27 -10.56 22.13
C ARG A 121 12.76 -10.27 22.02
N LEU A 122 13.12 -9.08 21.55
CA LEU A 122 14.50 -8.67 21.27
C LEU A 122 15.05 -7.69 22.31
N GLY A 123 14.20 -7.15 23.19
CA GLY A 123 14.57 -6.02 24.04
C GLY A 123 14.69 -4.72 23.25
N SER A 124 15.56 -3.80 23.69
CA SER A 124 15.76 -2.49 23.05
C SER A 124 17.08 -2.40 22.25
N VAL A 125 17.81 -3.50 22.11
CA VAL A 125 19.12 -3.50 21.45
C VAL A 125 18.93 -3.24 19.95
N ASP A 126 19.73 -2.32 19.39
CA ASP A 126 19.75 -1.95 17.97
C ASP A 126 18.44 -1.35 17.42
N PHE A 127 17.52 -0.90 18.28
CA PHE A 127 16.33 -0.20 17.84
C PHE A 127 16.63 1.26 17.51
N GLU A 128 16.42 1.63 16.25
CA GLU A 128 16.63 2.98 15.73
C GLU A 128 15.29 3.55 15.21
N ALA A 129 14.60 4.34 16.05
CA ALA A 129 13.27 4.88 15.77
C ALA A 129 13.21 5.65 14.44
N THR A 130 14.28 6.37 14.07
CA THR A 130 14.35 7.15 12.83
C THR A 130 14.16 6.29 11.59
N TYR A 131 14.77 5.12 11.53
CA TYR A 131 14.64 4.21 10.39
C TYR A 131 13.26 3.53 10.35
N TRP A 132 12.75 3.12 11.52
CA TRP A 132 11.44 2.49 11.62
C TRP A 132 10.30 3.44 11.23
N LEU A 133 10.31 4.67 11.79
CA LEU A 133 9.32 5.69 11.45
C LEU A 133 9.49 6.18 10.02
N GLY A 134 10.73 6.36 9.57
CA GLY A 134 11.04 6.73 8.20
C GLY A 134 10.49 5.73 7.20
N TYR A 135 10.68 4.41 7.45
CA TYR A 135 10.14 3.38 6.59
C TYR A 135 8.61 3.35 6.61
N ALA A 136 7.99 3.45 7.79
CA ALA A 136 6.53 3.48 7.90
C ALA A 136 5.93 4.63 7.07
N VAL A 137 6.48 5.84 7.19
CA VAL A 137 6.03 7.02 6.43
C VAL A 137 6.23 6.82 4.92
N CYS A 138 7.40 6.34 4.48
CA CYS A 138 7.66 6.08 3.07
C CYS A 138 6.69 5.02 2.51
N LEU A 139 6.43 3.95 3.25
CA LEU A 139 5.48 2.91 2.88
C LEU A 139 4.05 3.45 2.76
N MET A 140 3.62 4.30 3.70
CA MET A 140 2.32 4.98 3.61
C MET A 140 2.22 5.82 2.33
N VAL A 141 3.25 6.59 1.99
CA VAL A 141 3.28 7.41 0.76
C VAL A 141 3.24 6.51 -0.49
N VAL A 142 3.99 5.42 -0.52
CA VAL A 142 3.98 4.46 -1.64
C VAL A 142 2.61 3.81 -1.79
N ASN A 143 1.99 3.35 -0.69
CA ASN A 143 0.67 2.74 -0.71
C ASN A 143 -0.42 3.72 -1.17
N VAL A 144 -0.38 4.97 -0.71
CA VAL A 144 -1.31 6.01 -1.17
C VAL A 144 -1.11 6.27 -2.66
N SER A 145 0.13 6.43 -3.12
CA SER A 145 0.46 6.68 -4.52
C SER A 145 -0.03 5.55 -5.45
N LEU A 146 0.22 4.30 -5.08
CA LEU A 146 -0.30 3.13 -5.81
C LEU A 146 -1.83 3.03 -5.70
N GLY A 147 -2.41 3.38 -4.55
CA GLY A 147 -3.85 3.44 -4.35
C GLY A 147 -4.54 4.40 -5.32
N LEU A 148 -3.95 5.57 -5.59
CA LEU A 148 -4.43 6.50 -6.62
C LEU A 148 -4.47 5.84 -8.00
N LEU A 149 -3.40 5.13 -8.38
CA LEU A 149 -3.31 4.44 -9.67
C LEU A 149 -4.31 3.29 -9.78
N HIS A 150 -4.48 2.50 -8.72
CA HIS A 150 -5.44 1.40 -8.69
C HIS A 150 -6.90 1.88 -8.68
N VAL A 151 -7.23 2.97 -7.98
CA VAL A 151 -8.59 3.54 -7.99
C VAL A 151 -8.94 4.06 -9.38
N ILE A 152 -8.03 4.76 -10.06
CA ILE A 152 -8.31 5.25 -11.40
C ILE A 152 -8.42 4.10 -12.41
N LEU A 153 -7.57 3.08 -12.30
CA LEU A 153 -7.66 1.87 -13.12
C LEU A 153 -9.01 1.17 -12.93
N ALA A 154 -9.43 0.95 -11.68
CA ALA A 154 -10.70 0.32 -11.36
C ALA A 154 -11.91 1.13 -11.85
N ALA A 155 -11.82 2.47 -11.89
CA ALA A 155 -12.88 3.32 -12.40
C ALA A 155 -13.05 3.25 -13.94
N TYR A 156 -11.97 2.92 -14.66
CA TYR A 156 -11.99 2.78 -16.13
C TYR A 156 -12.30 1.35 -16.61
N VAL A 157 -12.05 0.36 -15.78
CA VAL A 157 -12.16 -1.06 -16.16
C VAL A 157 -13.29 -1.71 -15.37
N ASP A 158 -14.33 -2.14 -16.07
CA ASP A 158 -15.51 -2.76 -15.45
C ASP A 158 -15.18 -4.12 -14.82
N ASN A 159 -14.24 -4.87 -15.42
CA ASN A 159 -13.81 -6.16 -14.88
C ASN A 159 -12.80 -5.96 -13.74
N GLN A 160 -13.27 -6.10 -12.52
CA GLN A 160 -12.50 -5.90 -11.31
C GLN A 160 -11.35 -6.91 -11.12
N LEU A 161 -11.44 -8.09 -11.74
CA LEU A 161 -10.34 -9.06 -11.73
C LEU A 161 -9.08 -8.53 -12.41
N VAL A 162 -9.22 -7.62 -13.39
CA VAL A 162 -8.07 -6.98 -14.05
C VAL A 162 -7.28 -6.15 -13.04
N ASN A 163 -7.95 -5.32 -12.25
CA ASN A 163 -7.26 -4.49 -11.25
C ASN A 163 -6.59 -5.32 -10.16
N LEU A 164 -7.25 -6.38 -9.69
CA LEU A 164 -6.65 -7.34 -8.74
C LEU A 164 -5.46 -8.07 -9.37
N GLY A 165 -5.58 -8.52 -10.61
CA GLY A 165 -4.48 -9.15 -11.35
C GLY A 165 -3.27 -8.25 -11.48
N VAL A 166 -3.48 -6.96 -11.78
CA VAL A 166 -2.42 -5.94 -11.81
C VAL A 166 -1.76 -5.79 -10.44
N GLY A 167 -2.52 -5.85 -9.33
CA GLY A 167 -1.97 -5.84 -7.98
C GLY A 167 -1.11 -7.07 -7.66
N VAL A 168 -1.57 -8.27 -8.05
CA VAL A 168 -0.82 -9.52 -7.88
C VAL A 168 0.47 -9.51 -8.71
N LEU A 169 0.41 -9.13 -9.99
CA LEU A 169 1.60 -8.95 -10.82
C LEU A 169 2.54 -7.90 -10.24
N GLY A 170 1.97 -6.82 -9.70
CA GLY A 170 2.70 -5.76 -9.00
C GLY A 170 3.48 -6.28 -7.78
N ALA A 171 2.92 -7.24 -7.03
CA ALA A 171 3.61 -7.87 -5.91
C ALA A 171 4.86 -8.66 -6.38
N PHE A 172 4.76 -9.43 -7.46
CA PHE A 172 5.93 -10.09 -8.05
C PHE A 172 6.97 -9.07 -8.49
N VAL A 173 6.55 -8.02 -9.20
CA VAL A 173 7.45 -6.94 -9.63
C VAL A 173 8.12 -6.26 -8.44
N ALA A 174 7.40 -5.98 -7.35
CA ALA A 174 7.94 -5.39 -6.14
C ALA A 174 9.02 -6.27 -5.49
N VAL A 175 8.75 -7.58 -5.35
CA VAL A 175 9.72 -8.54 -4.80
C VAL A 175 10.95 -8.65 -5.69
N PHE A 176 10.79 -8.80 -7.02
CA PHE A 176 11.94 -8.84 -7.93
C PHE A 176 12.73 -7.53 -7.96
N SER A 177 12.06 -6.40 -7.72
CA SER A 177 12.74 -5.10 -7.63
C SER A 177 13.77 -5.01 -6.49
N LEU A 178 13.66 -5.85 -5.46
CA LEU A 178 14.68 -5.95 -4.41
C LEU A 178 16.04 -6.47 -4.92
N LEU A 179 16.04 -7.14 -6.08
CA LEU A 179 17.24 -7.73 -6.71
C LEU A 179 17.76 -6.86 -7.86
N LEU A 180 17.00 -5.86 -8.31
CA LEU A 180 17.35 -5.05 -9.47
C LEU A 180 18.21 -3.83 -9.10
N PRO A 181 19.03 -3.32 -10.04
CA PRO A 181 19.75 -2.07 -9.83
C PRO A 181 18.80 -0.90 -9.58
N GLY A 182 19.13 -0.05 -8.60
CA GLY A 182 18.29 1.08 -8.19
C GLY A 182 17.87 2.04 -9.30
N VAL A 183 18.66 2.15 -10.39
CA VAL A 183 18.32 2.97 -11.56
C VAL A 183 17.08 2.42 -12.28
N VAL A 184 16.98 1.09 -12.45
CA VAL A 184 15.85 0.44 -13.13
C VAL A 184 14.58 0.53 -12.26
N VAL A 185 14.74 0.27 -10.97
CA VAL A 185 13.63 0.22 -10.01
C VAL A 185 12.84 1.53 -9.94
N ARG A 186 13.51 2.67 -10.13
CA ARG A 186 12.89 4.02 -10.07
C ARG A 186 11.85 4.29 -11.16
N PHE A 187 11.88 3.55 -12.27
CA PHE A 187 10.90 3.67 -13.36
C PHE A 187 9.71 2.71 -13.23
N ILE A 188 9.73 1.84 -12.23
CA ILE A 188 8.71 0.83 -12.01
C ILE A 188 7.83 1.27 -10.83
N PRO A 189 6.50 1.45 -10.99
CA PRO A 189 5.63 1.90 -9.89
C PRO A 189 5.72 1.02 -8.64
N TRP A 190 5.69 -0.29 -8.79
CA TRP A 190 5.82 -1.24 -7.66
C TRP A 190 7.26 -1.36 -7.14
N GLY A 191 8.25 -0.93 -7.89
CA GLY A 191 9.65 -0.86 -7.47
C GLY A 191 9.88 0.08 -6.28
N TYR A 192 8.96 1.00 -6.03
CA TYR A 192 9.07 1.93 -4.91
C TYR A 192 8.98 1.27 -3.53
N TYR A 193 8.50 0.03 -3.44
CA TYR A 193 8.66 -0.76 -2.22
C TYR A 193 10.13 -1.05 -1.91
N ALA A 194 10.94 -1.35 -2.92
CA ALA A 194 12.39 -1.52 -2.76
C ALA A 194 13.11 -0.17 -2.52
N VAL A 195 12.70 0.90 -3.23
CA VAL A 195 13.28 2.24 -3.05
C VAL A 195 13.02 2.80 -1.65
N SER A 196 11.91 2.42 -1.01
CA SER A 196 11.52 2.91 0.32
C SER A 196 12.19 2.18 1.47
N MET A 197 12.93 1.09 1.25
CA MET A 197 13.54 0.31 2.33
C MET A 197 14.55 1.12 3.15
N HIS A 198 14.50 0.95 4.47
CA HIS A 198 15.40 1.58 5.43
C HIS A 198 16.38 0.61 6.09
N ALA A 199 16.36 -0.64 5.66
CA ALA A 199 17.33 -1.65 6.05
C ALA A 199 17.57 -2.63 4.88
N THR A 200 18.75 -3.23 4.83
CA THR A 200 19.12 -4.19 3.79
C THR A 200 20.12 -5.19 4.31
N PHE A 201 20.18 -6.36 3.69
CA PHE A 201 21.25 -7.32 3.92
C PHE A 201 22.50 -6.95 3.10
N THR A 202 23.64 -6.95 3.78
CA THR A 202 24.97 -6.81 3.16
C THR A 202 25.79 -8.05 3.40
N PRO A 203 26.91 -8.28 2.69
CA PRO A 203 27.81 -9.41 2.97
C PRO A 203 28.34 -9.46 4.40
N THR A 204 28.37 -8.30 5.08
CA THR A 204 28.82 -8.17 6.48
C THR A 204 27.70 -8.26 7.51
N GLY A 205 26.45 -8.44 7.06
CA GLY A 205 25.25 -8.52 7.89
C GLY A 205 24.19 -7.46 7.53
N PRO A 206 23.07 -7.43 8.25
CA PRO A 206 22.02 -6.47 8.05
C PRO A 206 22.47 -5.07 8.49
N LYS A 207 22.02 -4.05 7.75
CA LYS A 207 22.40 -2.66 7.98
C LYS A 207 21.23 -1.73 7.73
N TYR A 208 21.09 -0.69 8.57
CA TYR A 208 20.22 0.45 8.29
C TYR A 208 20.75 1.26 7.12
N ILE A 209 19.85 1.73 6.25
CA ILE A 209 20.14 2.57 5.10
C ILE A 209 19.14 3.72 5.03
N MET A 210 19.56 4.85 4.49
CA MET A 210 18.64 5.95 4.21
C MET A 210 18.27 5.93 2.73
N PRO A 211 16.97 5.85 2.37
CA PRO A 211 16.53 5.94 1.00
C PRO A 211 16.69 7.36 0.45
N ASN A 212 16.72 7.48 -0.85
CA ASN A 212 16.65 8.78 -1.49
C ASN A 212 15.18 9.24 -1.59
N TYR A 213 14.75 10.04 -0.64
CA TYR A 213 13.37 10.56 -0.51
C TYR A 213 12.92 11.37 -1.74
N PHE A 214 13.84 11.97 -2.50
CA PHE A 214 13.50 12.70 -3.73
C PHE A 214 12.70 11.84 -4.72
N TRP A 215 13.09 10.57 -4.89
CA TRP A 215 12.40 9.67 -5.79
C TRP A 215 11.01 9.28 -5.27
N ILE A 216 10.85 9.11 -3.96
CA ILE A 216 9.57 8.78 -3.34
C ILE A 216 8.58 9.95 -3.49
N ILE A 217 9.05 11.18 -3.26
CA ILE A 217 8.27 12.41 -3.47
C ILE A 217 7.92 12.56 -4.95
N GLY A 218 8.89 12.34 -5.85
CA GLY A 218 8.67 12.38 -7.30
C GLY A 218 7.60 11.40 -7.74
N PHE A 219 7.63 10.17 -7.25
CA PHE A 219 6.60 9.16 -7.52
C PHE A 219 5.22 9.59 -7.04
N CYS A 220 5.13 10.15 -5.84
CA CYS A 220 3.87 10.66 -5.29
C CYS A 220 3.29 11.77 -6.20
N VAL A 221 4.11 12.72 -6.63
CA VAL A 221 3.69 13.82 -7.52
C VAL A 221 3.22 13.28 -8.87
N VAL A 222 3.96 12.34 -9.47
CA VAL A 222 3.57 11.70 -10.75
C VAL A 222 2.25 10.94 -10.60
N SER A 223 2.09 10.16 -9.53
CA SER A 223 0.85 9.41 -9.26
C SER A 223 -0.34 10.35 -9.07
N MET A 224 -0.18 11.47 -8.37
CA MET A 224 -1.22 12.50 -8.22
C MET A 224 -1.57 13.16 -9.57
N ALA A 225 -0.56 13.44 -10.41
CA ALA A 225 -0.79 14.00 -11.75
C ALA A 225 -1.57 13.04 -12.65
N VAL A 226 -1.17 11.75 -12.69
CA VAL A 226 -1.87 10.70 -13.45
C VAL A 226 -3.30 10.54 -12.96
N PHE A 227 -3.51 10.50 -11.64
CA PHE A 227 -4.85 10.44 -11.05
C PHE A 227 -5.70 11.66 -11.43
N GLY A 228 -5.15 12.87 -11.31
CA GLY A 228 -5.84 14.12 -11.67
C GLY A 228 -6.26 14.17 -13.15
N MET A 229 -5.37 13.73 -14.06
CA MET A 229 -5.69 13.61 -15.49
C MET A 229 -6.79 12.57 -15.73
N GLY A 230 -6.76 11.44 -15.04
CA GLY A 230 -7.79 10.40 -15.12
C GLY A 230 -9.15 10.92 -14.65
N VAL A 231 -9.20 11.59 -13.50
CA VAL A 231 -10.43 12.22 -12.97
C VAL A 231 -10.98 13.28 -13.92
N TYR A 232 -10.12 14.12 -14.48
CA TYR A 232 -10.52 15.12 -15.47
C TYR A 232 -11.18 14.47 -16.70
N LYS A 233 -10.60 13.40 -17.22
CA LYS A 233 -11.16 12.66 -18.37
C LYS A 233 -12.49 12.00 -18.03
N LEU A 234 -12.62 11.38 -16.83
CA LEU A 234 -13.88 10.80 -16.36
C LEU A 234 -15.02 11.83 -16.34
N ASN A 235 -14.76 13.06 -15.88
CA ASN A 235 -15.75 14.14 -15.86
C ASN A 235 -16.14 14.64 -17.25
N ARG A 236 -15.29 14.46 -18.26
CA ARG A 236 -15.61 14.82 -19.65
C ARG A 236 -16.48 13.79 -20.38
N MET A 237 -16.40 12.52 -19.99
CA MET A 237 -17.22 11.46 -20.59
C MET A 237 -18.70 11.56 -20.22
N GLU A 238 -19.04 12.37 -19.23
CA GLU A 238 -20.44 12.61 -18.79
C GLU A 238 -21.11 13.82 -19.42
N ARG A 239 -20.37 14.61 -20.19
CA ARG A 239 -20.90 15.78 -20.93
C ARG A 239 -21.17 15.42 -22.38
#